data_e1fef69f9966b518ad3d28c7964c1772
#
_entry.id   e1fef69f9966b518ad3d28c7964c1772
#
_cell.length_a   1.000
_cell.length_b   1.000
_cell.length_c   1.000
_cell.angle_alpha   90.00
_cell.angle_beta   90.00
_cell.angle_gamma   90.00
#
_symmetry.space_group_name_H-M   'P 1'
#
loop_
_entity.id
_entity.type
_entity.pdbx_description
1 polymer ?
#
loop_
_entity_poly.entity_id
_entity_poly.type
_entity_poly.pdbx_seq_one_letter_code
_entity_poly.pdbx_strand_id
1 'polypeptide(L)'
;MLELNKIRKSYDGVTILDNISLSIESGEILSILGPSGCGKTTLLNLILGITDADSGEIWFEGRNITRVPMEERGFNIVFQDYALFPNLNVYKNITYGLRNKPDISTGQEVQELIDLLGLGEHLAKGIDQLSGGQKQRVAIA
;
A
#
# COMPACT_ATOMS: atom_id res chain seq x y z
N MET A 1 8.24 -13.29 3.44
CA MET A 1 9.39 -12.80 2.66
C MET A 1 8.91 -12.33 1.29
N LEU A 2 9.34 -11.14 0.84
CA LEU A 2 9.15 -10.62 -0.51
C LEU A 2 10.50 -10.60 -1.23
N GLU A 3 10.56 -11.15 -2.45
CA GLU A 3 11.78 -11.19 -3.24
C GLU A 3 11.54 -10.63 -4.63
N LEU A 4 12.44 -9.78 -5.07
CA LEU A 4 12.52 -9.28 -6.44
C LEU A 4 13.80 -9.82 -7.08
N ASN A 5 13.67 -10.46 -8.24
CA ASN A 5 14.77 -11.08 -8.95
C ASN A 5 14.94 -10.46 -10.34
N LYS A 6 16.01 -9.68 -10.53
CA LYS A 6 16.42 -9.08 -11.81
C LYS A 6 15.30 -8.31 -12.51
N ILE A 7 14.54 -7.54 -11.75
CA ILE A 7 13.43 -6.74 -12.27
C ILE A 7 13.95 -5.68 -13.23
N ARG A 8 13.33 -5.62 -14.40
CA ARG A 8 13.57 -4.60 -15.41
C ARG A 8 12.26 -3.93 -15.82
N LYS A 9 12.30 -2.61 -16.01
CA LYS A 9 11.19 -1.82 -16.54
C LYS A 9 11.68 -0.65 -17.37
N SER A 10 11.07 -0.50 -18.53
CA SER A 10 11.31 0.61 -19.45
C SER A 10 9.99 1.26 -19.87
N TYR A 11 10.02 2.54 -20.20
CA TYR A 11 8.92 3.26 -20.82
C TYR A 11 9.47 4.03 -22.03
N ASP A 12 8.82 3.89 -23.16
CA ASP A 12 9.18 4.57 -24.43
C ASP A 12 10.68 4.42 -24.78
N GLY A 13 11.24 3.24 -24.53
CA GLY A 13 12.65 2.93 -24.79
C GLY A 13 13.64 3.43 -23.73
N VAL A 14 13.16 4.14 -22.69
CA VAL A 14 13.98 4.58 -21.56
C VAL A 14 13.89 3.58 -20.43
N THR A 15 15.02 2.98 -20.04
CA THR A 15 15.08 2.05 -18.90
C THR A 15 15.00 2.83 -17.58
N ILE A 16 13.99 2.52 -16.77
CA ILE A 16 13.76 3.13 -15.46
C ILE A 16 14.29 2.23 -14.34
N LEU A 17 14.09 0.93 -14.45
CA LEU A 17 14.64 -0.06 -13.54
C LEU A 17 15.46 -1.05 -14.35
N ASP A 18 16.69 -1.28 -13.93
CA ASP A 18 17.60 -2.19 -14.61
C ASP A 18 18.20 -3.19 -13.62
N ASN A 19 17.83 -4.46 -13.78
CA ASN A 19 18.35 -5.59 -13.01
C ASN A 19 18.24 -5.43 -11.48
N ILE A 20 17.08 -4.91 -11.01
CA ILE A 20 16.84 -4.69 -9.58
C ILE A 20 16.56 -6.02 -8.90
N SER A 21 17.37 -6.35 -7.90
CA SER A 21 17.17 -7.51 -7.03
C SER A 21 17.23 -7.07 -5.58
N LEU A 22 16.26 -7.52 -4.77
CA LEU A 22 16.20 -7.26 -3.33
C LEU A 22 15.33 -8.32 -2.65
N SER A 23 15.51 -8.48 -1.35
CA SER A 23 14.65 -9.31 -0.49
C SER A 23 14.26 -8.51 0.76
N ILE A 24 13.04 -8.78 1.25
CA ILE A 24 12.49 -8.19 2.48
C ILE A 24 11.93 -9.34 3.31
N GLU A 25 12.45 -9.52 4.50
CA GLU A 25 11.98 -10.55 5.42
C GLU A 25 10.66 -10.15 6.11
N SER A 26 9.99 -11.13 6.70
CA SER A 26 8.78 -10.87 7.50
C SER A 26 9.13 -10.01 8.72
N GLY A 27 8.35 -8.92 8.92
CA GLY A 27 8.60 -7.95 9.99
C GLY A 27 9.68 -6.91 9.70
N GLU A 28 10.35 -6.98 8.55
CA GLU A 28 11.35 -5.99 8.13
C GLU A 28 10.70 -4.74 7.52
N ILE A 29 11.32 -3.59 7.74
CA ILE A 29 10.96 -2.31 7.11
C ILE A 29 12.06 -1.91 6.14
N LEU A 30 11.75 -1.85 4.85
CA LEU A 30 12.65 -1.35 3.83
C LEU A 30 12.33 0.10 3.46
N SER A 31 13.32 0.98 3.56
CA SER A 31 13.21 2.35 3.07
C SER A 31 13.88 2.51 1.72
N ILE A 32 13.15 3.01 0.72
CA ILE A 32 13.67 3.28 -0.62
C ILE A 32 13.91 4.77 -0.77
N LEU A 33 15.19 5.16 -0.85
CA LEU A 33 15.63 6.54 -0.97
C LEU A 33 16.18 6.82 -2.37
N GLY A 34 16.05 8.07 -2.81
CA GLY A 34 16.58 8.52 -4.09
C GLY A 34 15.90 9.79 -4.61
N PRO A 35 16.48 10.47 -5.62
CA PRO A 35 15.92 11.68 -6.20
C PRO A 35 14.55 11.44 -6.84
N SER A 36 13.84 12.55 -7.15
CA SER A 36 12.59 12.45 -7.92
C SER A 36 12.88 11.85 -9.31
N GLY A 37 12.00 10.98 -9.78
CA GLY A 37 12.12 10.33 -11.09
C GLY A 37 13.07 9.12 -11.18
N CYS A 38 13.74 8.71 -10.08
CA CYS A 38 14.66 7.56 -10.11
C CYS A 38 13.98 6.17 -10.08
N GLY A 39 12.66 6.09 -10.28
CA GLY A 39 11.95 4.81 -10.40
C GLY A 39 11.33 4.24 -9.12
N LYS A 40 11.38 4.95 -7.96
CA LYS A 40 10.78 4.44 -6.69
C LYS A 40 9.31 4.06 -6.82
N THR A 41 8.51 4.97 -7.37
CA THR A 41 7.08 4.72 -7.63
C THR A 41 6.87 3.60 -8.62
N THR A 42 7.71 3.50 -9.66
CA THR A 42 7.66 2.40 -10.63
C THR A 42 7.92 1.06 -9.94
N LEU A 43 8.92 0.98 -9.05
CA LEU A 43 9.21 -0.23 -8.30
C LEU A 43 8.03 -0.64 -7.40
N LEU A 44 7.45 0.31 -6.67
CA LEU A 44 6.26 0.04 -5.85
C LEU A 44 5.07 -0.42 -6.69
N ASN A 45 4.82 0.21 -7.84
CA ASN A 45 3.74 -0.17 -8.74
C ASN A 45 3.92 -1.59 -9.30
N LEU A 46 5.16 -2.02 -9.54
CA LEU A 46 5.47 -3.40 -9.95
C LEU A 46 5.18 -4.40 -8.82
N ILE A 47 5.59 -4.08 -7.59
CA ILE A 47 5.33 -4.92 -6.41
C ILE A 47 3.82 -5.06 -6.18
N LEU A 48 3.09 -3.95 -6.29
CA LEU A 48 1.64 -3.93 -6.12
C LEU A 48 0.87 -4.62 -7.25
N GLY A 49 1.47 -4.76 -8.45
CA GLY A 49 0.78 -5.28 -9.63
C GLY A 49 -0.07 -4.26 -10.37
N ILE A 50 0.18 -2.95 -10.13
CA ILE A 50 -0.43 -1.85 -10.90
C ILE A 50 0.16 -1.79 -12.31
N THR A 51 1.42 -2.18 -12.46
CA THR A 51 2.10 -2.29 -13.75
C THR A 51 2.94 -3.57 -13.80
N ASP A 52 3.17 -4.10 -15.01
CA ASP A 52 3.97 -5.29 -15.23
C ASP A 52 5.44 -4.99 -15.43
N ALA A 53 6.31 -5.87 -14.95
CA ALA A 53 7.73 -5.87 -15.28
C ALA A 53 7.94 -6.33 -16.73
N ASP A 54 8.94 -5.75 -17.42
CA ASP A 54 9.35 -6.20 -18.74
C ASP A 54 10.10 -7.53 -18.64
N SER A 55 10.87 -7.73 -17.56
CA SER A 55 11.53 -9.00 -17.22
C SER A 55 11.82 -9.08 -15.73
N GLY A 56 12.23 -10.26 -15.27
CA GLY A 56 12.46 -10.58 -13.86
C GLY A 56 11.23 -11.19 -13.20
N GLU A 57 11.35 -11.50 -11.92
CA GLU A 57 10.31 -12.19 -11.16
C GLU A 57 10.09 -11.52 -9.79
N ILE A 58 8.85 -11.57 -9.33
CA ILE A 58 8.44 -11.13 -7.98
C ILE A 58 7.86 -12.34 -7.26
N TRP A 59 8.40 -12.63 -6.09
CA TRP A 59 7.96 -13.74 -5.24
C TRP A 59 7.49 -13.20 -3.89
N PHE A 60 6.38 -13.68 -3.41
CA PHE A 60 5.85 -13.37 -2.09
C PHE A 60 5.45 -14.64 -1.36
N GLU A 61 6.04 -14.88 -0.18
CA GLU A 61 5.80 -16.08 0.65
C GLU A 61 5.97 -17.39 -0.14
N GLY A 62 7.00 -17.45 -1.01
CA GLY A 62 7.31 -18.63 -1.83
C GLY A 62 6.41 -18.79 -3.05
N ARG A 63 5.45 -17.89 -3.29
CA ARG A 63 4.58 -17.87 -4.46
C ARG A 63 5.09 -16.85 -5.48
N ASN A 64 5.24 -17.24 -6.74
CA ASN A 64 5.52 -16.27 -7.81
C ASN A 64 4.25 -15.43 -8.09
N ILE A 65 4.37 -14.11 -7.87
CA ILE A 65 3.27 -13.15 -8.05
C ILE A 65 3.51 -12.19 -9.24
N THR A 66 4.50 -12.45 -10.07
CA THR A 66 4.91 -11.56 -11.16
C THR A 66 3.75 -11.15 -12.07
N ARG A 67 2.83 -12.08 -12.35
CA ARG A 67 1.66 -11.86 -13.20
C ARG A 67 0.33 -11.96 -12.47
N VAL A 68 0.36 -11.97 -11.14
CA VAL A 68 -0.85 -11.99 -10.33
C VAL A 68 -1.45 -10.59 -10.29
N PRO A 69 -2.77 -10.41 -10.54
CA PRO A 69 -3.45 -9.13 -10.46
C PRO A 69 -3.33 -8.50 -9.06
N MET A 70 -3.37 -7.17 -8.98
CA MET A 70 -3.20 -6.40 -7.74
C MET A 70 -4.13 -6.89 -6.62
N GLU A 71 -5.39 -7.14 -6.92
CA GLU A 71 -6.44 -7.55 -5.97
C GLU A 71 -6.21 -8.93 -5.35
N GLU A 72 -5.36 -9.76 -5.98
CA GLU A 72 -5.01 -11.11 -5.53
C GLU A 72 -3.63 -11.20 -4.84
N ARG A 73 -2.86 -10.10 -4.82
CA ARG A 73 -1.51 -10.09 -4.21
C ARG A 73 -1.52 -9.97 -2.70
N GLY A 74 -2.61 -9.46 -2.12
CA GLY A 74 -2.74 -9.29 -0.67
C GLY A 74 -1.93 -8.11 -0.08
N PHE A 75 -1.46 -7.18 -0.92
CA PHE A 75 -0.79 -5.97 -0.46
C PHE A 75 -1.78 -4.83 -0.25
N ASN A 76 -1.50 -4.00 0.75
CA ASN A 76 -2.16 -2.72 0.96
C ASN A 76 -1.21 -1.57 0.62
N ILE A 77 -1.76 -0.44 0.23
CA ILE A 77 -1.01 0.79 -0.07
C ILE A 77 -1.59 1.98 0.67
N VAL A 78 -0.72 2.79 1.24
CA VAL A 78 -1.06 4.13 1.72
C VAL A 78 -0.49 5.14 0.72
N PHE A 79 -1.36 5.84 0.01
CA PHE A 79 -0.97 6.84 -0.98
C PHE A 79 -0.44 8.11 -0.31
N GLN A 80 0.36 8.89 -1.04
CA GLN A 80 0.92 10.15 -0.56
C GLN A 80 -0.16 11.21 -0.28
N ASP A 81 -1.27 11.20 -1.01
CA ASP A 81 -2.45 12.02 -0.82
C ASP A 81 -3.52 11.36 0.07
N TYR A 82 -3.14 10.22 0.69
CA TYR A 82 -3.95 9.39 1.57
C TYR A 82 -5.15 8.68 0.90
N ALA A 83 -5.59 9.08 -0.28
CA ALA A 83 -6.71 8.52 -1.05
C ALA A 83 -8.00 8.27 -0.23
N LEU A 84 -8.27 9.13 0.77
CA LEU A 84 -9.46 9.05 1.60
C LEU A 84 -10.72 9.51 0.84
N PHE A 85 -11.85 8.88 1.11
CA PHE A 85 -13.13 9.26 0.53
C PHE A 85 -13.65 10.58 1.15
N PRO A 86 -13.66 11.69 0.41
CA PRO A 86 -13.97 13.01 0.97
C PRO A 86 -15.43 13.16 1.42
N ASN A 87 -16.33 12.38 0.87
CA ASN A 87 -17.76 12.35 1.19
C ASN A 87 -18.13 11.44 2.36
N LEU A 88 -17.15 10.78 2.97
CA LEU A 88 -17.32 9.92 4.14
C LEU A 88 -16.64 10.55 5.35
N ASN A 89 -17.18 10.29 6.55
CA ASN A 89 -16.51 10.65 7.80
C ASN A 89 -15.36 9.65 8.10
N VAL A 90 -14.57 9.94 9.14
CA VAL A 90 -13.43 9.11 9.56
C VAL A 90 -13.82 7.65 9.78
N TYR A 91 -14.87 7.39 10.58
CA TYR A 91 -15.31 6.02 10.87
C TYR A 91 -15.67 5.23 9.60
N LYS A 92 -16.39 5.88 8.68
CA LYS A 92 -16.79 5.26 7.40
C LYS A 92 -15.61 5.03 6.44
N ASN A 93 -14.56 5.85 6.53
CA ASN A 93 -13.32 5.61 5.80
C ASN A 93 -12.61 4.36 6.34
N ILE A 94 -12.41 4.29 7.66
CA ILE A 94 -11.76 3.14 8.34
C ILE A 94 -12.49 1.83 8.03
N THR A 95 -13.81 1.84 8.13
CA THR A 95 -14.65 0.65 7.96
C THR A 95 -15.10 0.38 6.53
N TYR A 96 -14.57 1.13 5.55
CA TYR A 96 -15.04 1.03 4.16
C TYR A 96 -14.83 -0.37 3.57
N GLY A 97 -13.67 -0.97 3.82
CA GLY A 97 -13.34 -2.31 3.35
C GLY A 97 -14.25 -3.42 3.88
N LEU A 98 -14.76 -3.26 5.10
CA LEU A 98 -15.66 -4.24 5.73
C LEU A 98 -17.00 -4.37 5.01
N ARG A 99 -17.40 -3.40 4.18
CA ARG A 99 -18.62 -3.52 3.36
C ARG A 99 -18.52 -4.63 2.32
N ASN A 100 -17.31 -4.85 1.80
CA ASN A 100 -17.05 -5.84 0.76
C ASN A 100 -16.54 -7.17 1.33
N LYS A 101 -15.87 -7.11 2.47
CA LYS A 101 -15.29 -8.27 3.18
C LYS A 101 -15.58 -8.14 4.68
N PRO A 102 -16.82 -8.40 5.15
CA PRO A 102 -17.21 -8.19 6.56
C PRO A 102 -16.43 -9.07 7.54
N ASP A 103 -15.93 -10.21 7.08
CA ASP A 103 -15.24 -11.19 7.93
C ASP A 103 -13.72 -10.93 8.04
N ILE A 104 -13.20 -9.87 7.43
CA ILE A 104 -11.75 -9.56 7.44
C ILE A 104 -11.27 -9.04 8.80
N SER A 105 -12.19 -8.43 9.58
CA SER A 105 -11.90 -7.90 10.91
C SER A 105 -13.17 -7.85 11.77
N THR A 106 -13.00 -8.01 13.07
CA THR A 106 -14.07 -7.87 14.06
C THR A 106 -14.25 -6.41 14.49
N GLY A 107 -15.43 -6.08 15.03
CA GLY A 107 -15.67 -4.75 15.60
C GLY A 107 -14.70 -4.41 16.75
N GLN A 108 -14.22 -5.42 17.50
CA GLN A 108 -13.24 -5.23 18.56
C GLN A 108 -11.87 -4.83 17.98
N GLU A 109 -11.37 -5.52 16.95
CA GLU A 109 -10.10 -5.20 16.29
C GLU A 109 -10.12 -3.81 15.68
N VAL A 110 -11.25 -3.41 15.07
CA VAL A 110 -11.44 -2.04 14.57
C VAL A 110 -11.33 -1.01 15.70
N GLN A 111 -11.95 -1.28 16.84
CA GLN A 111 -11.91 -0.37 18.00
C GLN A 111 -10.48 -0.28 18.57
N GLU A 112 -9.78 -1.39 18.72
CA GLU A 112 -8.39 -1.43 19.16
C GLU A 112 -7.48 -0.62 18.26
N LEU A 113 -7.68 -0.70 16.93
CA LEU A 113 -6.93 0.08 15.95
C LEU A 113 -7.24 1.58 16.04
N ILE A 114 -8.50 1.95 16.20
CA ILE A 114 -8.93 3.34 16.42
C ILE A 114 -8.26 3.93 17.67
N ASP A 115 -8.22 3.17 18.76
CA ASP A 115 -7.63 3.59 20.04
C ASP A 115 -6.10 3.71 19.91
N LEU A 116 -5.45 2.74 19.29
CA LEU A 116 -4.00 2.74 19.01
C LEU A 116 -3.56 3.97 18.21
N LEU A 117 -4.37 4.36 17.22
CA LEU A 117 -4.08 5.50 16.33
C LEU A 117 -4.58 6.84 16.89
N GLY A 118 -5.25 6.83 18.07
CA GLY A 118 -5.79 8.04 18.71
C GLY A 118 -6.85 8.74 17.84
N LEU A 119 -7.74 7.98 17.20
CA LEU A 119 -8.76 8.51 16.30
C LEU A 119 -10.16 8.64 16.92
N GLY A 120 -10.35 8.20 18.16
CA GLY A 120 -11.66 8.13 18.81
C GLY A 120 -12.47 9.42 18.78
N GLU A 121 -11.83 10.59 19.07
CA GLU A 121 -12.47 11.89 19.06
C GLU A 121 -12.77 12.44 17.66
N HIS A 122 -12.30 11.76 16.62
CA HIS A 122 -12.37 12.23 15.24
C HIS A 122 -13.36 11.45 14.37
N LEU A 123 -13.94 10.37 14.86
CA LEU A 123 -14.74 9.41 14.09
C LEU A 123 -15.90 10.03 13.32
N ALA A 124 -16.55 11.05 13.87
CA ALA A 124 -17.68 11.74 13.24
C ALA A 124 -17.26 12.88 12.29
N LYS A 125 -15.96 13.28 12.29
CA LYS A 125 -15.48 14.40 11.48
C LYS A 125 -15.38 14.03 10.00
N GLY A 126 -15.58 15.02 9.14
CA GLY A 126 -15.25 14.96 7.72
C GLY A 126 -13.72 14.98 7.51
N ILE A 127 -13.27 14.47 6.37
CA ILE A 127 -11.84 14.40 6.05
C ILE A 127 -11.20 15.78 5.90
N ASP A 128 -11.96 16.78 5.47
CA ASP A 128 -11.56 18.18 5.35
C ASP A 128 -11.23 18.85 6.71
N GLN A 129 -11.79 18.33 7.80
CA GLN A 129 -11.58 18.81 9.17
C GLN A 129 -10.33 18.26 9.85
N LEU A 130 -9.58 17.37 9.16
CA LEU A 130 -8.41 16.69 9.71
C LEU A 130 -7.10 17.36 9.30
N SER A 131 -6.12 17.36 10.22
CA SER A 131 -4.73 17.67 9.88
C SER A 131 -4.11 16.59 8.99
N GLY A 132 -2.98 16.89 8.33
CA GLY A 132 -2.27 15.92 7.50
C GLY A 132 -1.89 14.63 8.25
N GLY A 133 -1.38 14.74 9.47
CA GLY A 133 -1.05 13.58 10.30
C GLY A 133 -2.29 12.77 10.74
N GLN A 134 -3.43 13.41 10.94
CA GLN A 134 -4.69 12.71 11.23
C GLN A 134 -5.19 11.95 9.99
N LYS A 135 -5.14 12.58 8.81
CA LYS A 135 -5.47 11.92 7.52
C LYS A 135 -4.58 10.68 7.29
N GLN A 136 -3.29 10.81 7.55
CA GLN A 136 -2.36 9.69 7.43
C GLN A 136 -2.73 8.53 8.36
N ARG A 137 -3.07 8.82 9.62
CA ARG A 137 -3.52 7.78 10.55
C ARG A 137 -4.83 7.10 10.11
N VAL A 138 -5.77 7.87 9.56
CA VAL A 138 -7.01 7.30 8.98
C VAL A 138 -6.72 6.42 7.76
N ALA A 139 -5.72 6.77 6.95
CA ALA A 139 -5.34 5.97 5.78
C ALA A 139 -4.59 4.68 6.15
N ILE A 140 -3.96 4.63 7.33
CA ILE A 140 -3.28 3.43 7.85
C ILE A 140 -4.28 2.47 8.52
N ALA A 141 -5.35 3.03 9.13
CA ALA A 141 -6.42 2.26 9.75
C ALA A 141 -7.26 1.50 8.74
#